data_a50ce78deebdd1898340c215239c4c67
#
_entry.id   a50ce78deebdd1898340c215239c4c67
#
_cell.length_a   1.000
_cell.length_b   1.000
_cell.length_c   1.000
_cell.angle_alpha   90.00
_cell.angle_beta   90.00
_cell.angle_gamma   90.00
#
_symmetry.space_group_name_H-M   'P 1'
#
loop_
_entity.id
_entity.type
_entity.pdbx_description
1 polymer ?
#
loop_
_entity_poly.entity_id
_entity_poly.type
_entity_poly.pdbx_seq_one_letter_code
_entity_poly.pdbx_strand_id
1 'polypeptide(L)'
;MSREEALQAAQLAELDLVEISPDADPPVVKIIDWGKYNYQRTKQLKKNQKSSKTFDIKQIRVGLKISDHDLSVKAKKTREFLEIGHKVKYVLRYRGREMAHRDVGFKLAEKIIESFNDEVTVDQAPIFAGRQISFVIRRSQNAKTKDA
;
A
#
# COMPACT_ATOMS: atom_id res chain seq x y z
N MET A 1 -4.76 -26.84 37.61
CA MET A 1 -4.05 -27.98 37.02
C MET A 1 -2.57 -27.66 37.03
N SER A 2 -1.76 -28.58 37.53
CA SER A 2 -0.30 -28.41 37.48
C SER A 2 0.25 -28.63 36.07
N ARG A 3 1.48 -28.18 35.82
CA ARG A 3 2.13 -28.39 34.51
C ARG A 3 2.30 -29.88 34.18
N GLU A 4 2.59 -30.70 35.17
CA GLU A 4 2.77 -32.15 35.01
C GLU A 4 1.46 -32.84 34.69
N GLU A 5 0.37 -32.49 35.33
CA GLU A 5 -0.99 -32.99 35.01
C GLU A 5 -1.42 -32.59 33.59
N ALA A 6 -1.11 -31.37 33.14
CA ALA A 6 -1.41 -30.90 31.79
C ALA A 6 -0.62 -31.67 30.71
N LEU A 7 0.67 -31.98 30.98
CA LEU A 7 1.50 -32.78 30.09
C LEU A 7 1.00 -34.23 30.00
N GLN A 8 0.62 -34.84 31.12
CA GLN A 8 0.08 -36.19 31.15
C GLN A 8 -1.27 -36.25 30.37
N ALA A 9 -2.15 -35.25 30.55
CA ALA A 9 -3.40 -35.16 29.83
C ALA A 9 -3.21 -35.01 28.34
N ALA A 10 -2.22 -34.24 27.88
CA ALA A 10 -1.87 -34.10 26.49
C ALA A 10 -1.33 -35.40 25.89
N GLN A 11 -0.50 -36.14 26.60
CA GLN A 11 0.02 -37.46 26.21
C GLN A 11 -1.08 -38.49 26.11
N LEU A 12 -2.00 -38.55 27.07
CA LEU A 12 -3.15 -39.46 27.05
C LEU A 12 -4.11 -39.17 25.86
N ALA A 13 -4.23 -37.92 25.47
CA ALA A 13 -5.04 -37.50 24.35
C ALA A 13 -4.32 -37.61 22.99
N GLU A 14 -3.03 -37.99 22.97
CA GLU A 14 -2.17 -37.98 21.76
C GLU A 14 -2.17 -36.63 21.04
N LEU A 15 -2.21 -35.52 21.80
CA LEU A 15 -2.25 -34.14 21.32
C LEU A 15 -1.09 -33.33 21.89
N ASP A 16 -0.88 -32.17 21.32
CA ASP A 16 0.14 -31.22 21.77
C ASP A 16 -0.38 -30.30 22.87
N LEU A 17 0.47 -29.99 23.85
CA LEU A 17 0.21 -28.95 24.84
C LEU A 17 0.78 -27.63 24.31
N VAL A 18 -0.08 -26.67 24.02
CA VAL A 18 0.27 -25.39 23.43
C VAL A 18 -0.04 -24.25 24.38
N GLU A 19 0.96 -23.43 24.64
CA GLU A 19 0.81 -22.21 25.42
C GLU A 19 0.23 -21.10 24.54
N ILE A 20 -0.93 -20.57 24.93
CA ILE A 20 -1.66 -19.55 24.15
C ILE A 20 -1.38 -18.14 24.68
N SER A 21 -1.30 -18.01 25.99
CA SER A 21 -1.05 -16.71 26.66
C SER A 21 0.05 -16.88 27.72
N PRO A 22 1.32 -16.68 27.33
CA PRO A 22 2.44 -16.78 28.26
C PRO A 22 2.45 -15.66 29.31
N ASP A 23 1.92 -14.49 28.95
CA ASP A 23 1.90 -13.29 29.81
C ASP A 23 0.77 -13.30 30.86
N ALA A 24 -0.13 -14.28 30.80
CA ALA A 24 -1.21 -14.42 31.78
C ALA A 24 -0.68 -15.11 33.06
N ASP A 25 -1.16 -14.67 34.22
CA ASP A 25 -0.86 -15.29 35.50
C ASP A 25 -2.17 -15.83 36.13
N PRO A 26 -2.37 -17.16 36.14
CA PRO A 26 -1.51 -18.25 35.64
C PRO A 26 -1.52 -18.34 34.08
N PRO A 27 -0.42 -18.86 33.46
CA PRO A 27 -0.34 -18.99 32.01
C PRO A 27 -1.44 -19.93 31.44
N VAL A 28 -2.03 -19.54 30.32
CA VAL A 28 -3.11 -20.31 29.69
C VAL A 28 -2.52 -21.25 28.63
N VAL A 29 -2.76 -22.55 28.84
CA VAL A 29 -2.35 -23.61 27.93
C VAL A 29 -3.58 -24.33 27.36
N LYS A 30 -3.44 -24.91 26.17
CA LYS A 30 -4.50 -25.67 25.52
C LYS A 30 -3.94 -26.96 24.91
N ILE A 31 -4.70 -28.04 25.07
CA ILE A 31 -4.39 -29.35 24.47
C ILE A 31 -5.04 -29.40 23.10
N ILE A 32 -4.25 -29.37 22.03
CA ILE A 32 -4.73 -29.31 20.64
C ILE A 32 -3.73 -29.96 19.70
N ASP A 33 -4.20 -30.36 18.51
CA ASP A 33 -3.31 -30.69 17.40
C ASP A 33 -2.68 -29.38 16.85
N TRP A 34 -1.39 -29.21 17.12
CA TRP A 34 -0.64 -28.02 16.72
C TRP A 34 -0.62 -27.82 15.21
N GLY A 35 -0.45 -28.89 14.44
CA GLY A 35 -0.43 -28.83 12.99
C GLY A 35 -1.72 -28.24 12.42
N LYS A 36 -2.86 -28.73 12.86
CA LYS A 36 -4.18 -28.28 12.47
C LYS A 36 -4.46 -26.84 12.93
N TYR A 37 -4.11 -26.53 14.18
CA TYR A 37 -4.28 -25.20 14.74
C TYR A 37 -3.45 -24.15 14.00
N ASN A 38 -2.16 -24.44 13.79
CA ASN A 38 -1.26 -23.53 13.08
C ASN A 38 -1.70 -23.30 11.62
N TYR A 39 -2.17 -24.34 10.96
CA TYR A 39 -2.74 -24.22 9.62
C TYR A 39 -3.96 -23.28 9.60
N GLN A 40 -4.92 -23.48 10.52
CA GLN A 40 -6.09 -22.63 10.63
C GLN A 40 -5.75 -21.18 10.95
N ARG A 41 -4.81 -20.97 11.90
CA ARG A 41 -4.31 -19.63 12.27
C ARG A 41 -3.66 -18.93 11.08
N THR A 42 -2.80 -19.62 10.35
CA THR A 42 -2.14 -19.07 9.17
C THR A 42 -3.15 -18.75 8.06
N LYS A 43 -4.13 -19.61 7.85
CA LYS A 43 -5.22 -19.40 6.89
C LYS A 43 -6.07 -18.17 7.25
N GLN A 44 -6.38 -17.99 8.53
CA GLN A 44 -7.12 -16.83 9.04
C GLN A 44 -6.31 -15.52 8.86
N LEU A 45 -5.02 -15.54 9.20
CA LEU A 45 -4.11 -14.40 9.00
C LEU A 45 -4.02 -14.01 7.52
N LYS A 46 -3.84 -14.98 6.63
CA LYS A 46 -3.84 -14.75 5.17
C LYS A 46 -5.17 -14.19 4.66
N LYS A 47 -6.30 -14.66 5.21
CA LYS A 47 -7.64 -14.14 4.86
C LYS A 47 -7.79 -12.70 5.32
N ASN A 48 -7.37 -12.38 6.55
CA ASN A 48 -7.41 -11.02 7.09
C ASN A 48 -6.50 -10.07 6.32
N GLN A 49 -5.29 -10.51 5.92
CA GLN A 49 -4.38 -9.75 5.08
C GLN A 49 -4.95 -9.48 3.67
N LYS A 50 -5.65 -10.46 3.08
CA LYS A 50 -6.31 -10.27 1.77
C LYS A 50 -7.50 -9.32 1.84
N SER A 51 -8.19 -9.26 2.98
CA SER A 51 -9.33 -8.35 3.18
C SER A 51 -8.89 -6.92 3.52
N SER A 52 -7.69 -6.72 4.03
CA SER A 52 -7.10 -5.38 4.15
C SER A 52 -6.67 -4.92 2.77
N LYS A 53 -7.37 -3.91 2.24
CA LYS A 53 -6.98 -3.27 0.97
C LYS A 53 -5.57 -2.73 1.10
N THR A 54 -4.60 -3.38 0.48
CA THR A 54 -3.22 -2.90 0.43
C THR A 54 -3.18 -1.74 -0.56
N PHE A 55 -3.00 -0.54 -0.03
CA PHE A 55 -2.85 0.65 -0.86
C PHE A 55 -1.41 0.69 -1.40
N ASP A 56 -1.27 0.40 -2.67
CA ASP A 56 0.01 0.44 -3.38
C ASP A 56 0.31 1.82 -3.94
N ILE A 57 1.59 2.07 -4.21
CA ILE A 57 2.03 3.22 -4.99
C ILE A 57 2.15 2.80 -6.45
N LYS A 58 1.24 3.29 -7.30
CA LYS A 58 1.29 3.06 -8.76
C LYS A 58 2.17 4.10 -9.43
N GLN A 59 3.06 3.66 -10.31
CA GLN A 59 4.01 4.56 -10.98
C GLN A 59 3.56 4.84 -12.41
N ILE A 60 3.47 6.13 -12.76
CA ILE A 60 3.20 6.61 -14.11
C ILE A 60 4.41 7.37 -14.62
N ARG A 61 4.96 6.94 -15.75
CA ARG A 61 6.09 7.58 -16.41
C ARG A 61 5.61 8.51 -17.52
N VAL A 62 6.21 9.71 -17.55
CA VAL A 62 5.88 10.76 -18.50
C VAL A 62 7.17 11.30 -19.11
N GLY A 63 7.19 11.50 -20.41
CA GLY A 63 8.26 12.23 -21.09
C GLY A 63 7.99 13.73 -21.08
N LEU A 64 9.02 14.57 -21.15
CA LEU A 64 8.86 16.03 -21.16
C LEU A 64 8.10 16.57 -22.39
N LYS A 65 8.21 15.86 -23.50
CA LYS A 65 7.53 16.19 -24.78
C LYS A 65 6.25 15.37 -24.96
N ILE A 66 5.50 15.14 -23.89
CA ILE A 66 4.22 14.42 -23.98
C ILE A 66 3.17 15.28 -24.71
N SER A 67 2.35 14.64 -25.54
CA SER A 67 1.19 15.30 -26.16
C SER A 67 0.08 15.53 -25.13
N ASP A 68 -0.77 16.52 -25.36
CA ASP A 68 -1.92 16.79 -24.48
C ASP A 68 -2.91 15.61 -24.49
N HIS A 69 -3.04 14.91 -25.61
CA HIS A 69 -3.84 13.69 -25.70
C HIS A 69 -3.32 12.58 -24.78
N ASP A 70 -2.03 12.26 -24.87
CA ASP A 70 -1.41 11.23 -24.03
C ASP A 70 -1.46 11.61 -22.54
N LEU A 71 -1.32 12.90 -22.25
CA LEU A 71 -1.45 13.41 -20.89
C LEU A 71 -2.87 13.17 -20.35
N SER A 72 -3.89 13.41 -21.16
CA SER A 72 -5.29 13.15 -20.80
C SER A 72 -5.58 11.67 -20.54
N VAL A 73 -5.01 10.78 -21.34
CA VAL A 73 -5.11 9.32 -21.15
C VAL A 73 -4.46 8.88 -19.84
N LYS A 74 -3.27 9.44 -19.53
CA LYS A 74 -2.58 9.17 -18.27
C LYS A 74 -3.35 9.74 -17.07
N ALA A 75 -3.98 10.90 -17.22
CA ALA A 75 -4.81 11.50 -16.18
C ALA A 75 -6.04 10.63 -15.87
N LYS A 76 -6.72 10.08 -16.89
CA LYS A 76 -7.83 9.11 -16.69
C LYS A 76 -7.37 7.90 -15.89
N LYS A 77 -6.25 7.29 -16.29
CA LYS A 77 -5.68 6.14 -15.59
C LYS A 77 -5.27 6.48 -14.15
N THR A 78 -4.80 7.70 -13.92
CA THR A 78 -4.51 8.19 -12.57
C THR A 78 -5.76 8.25 -11.71
N ARG A 79 -6.87 8.79 -12.24
CA ARG A 79 -8.15 8.84 -11.53
C ARG A 79 -8.63 7.44 -11.13
N GLU A 80 -8.57 6.46 -12.04
CA GLU A 80 -8.91 5.06 -11.75
C GLU A 80 -8.09 4.51 -10.56
N PHE A 81 -6.78 4.77 -10.52
CA PHE A 81 -5.94 4.33 -9.41
C PHE A 81 -6.27 5.04 -8.09
N LEU A 82 -6.56 6.33 -8.15
CA LEU A 82 -6.94 7.13 -6.97
C LEU A 82 -8.31 6.73 -6.43
N GLU A 83 -9.27 6.34 -7.29
CA GLU A 83 -10.59 5.84 -6.89
C GLU A 83 -10.50 4.52 -6.12
N ILE A 84 -9.61 3.63 -6.53
CA ILE A 84 -9.32 2.38 -5.81
C ILE A 84 -8.66 2.66 -4.45
N GLY A 85 -8.04 3.84 -4.29
CA GLY A 85 -7.35 4.28 -3.06
C GLY A 85 -5.84 4.17 -3.13
N HIS A 86 -5.27 3.85 -4.31
CA HIS A 86 -3.82 3.83 -4.49
C HIS A 86 -3.24 5.25 -4.48
N LYS A 87 -1.98 5.38 -4.10
CA LYS A 87 -1.18 6.58 -4.36
C LYS A 87 -0.57 6.48 -5.76
N VAL A 88 -0.40 7.61 -6.42
CA VAL A 88 0.21 7.65 -7.75
C VAL A 88 1.50 8.46 -7.73
N LYS A 89 2.59 7.81 -8.12
CA LYS A 89 3.90 8.43 -8.30
C LYS A 89 4.10 8.75 -9.78
N TYR A 90 4.20 10.03 -10.10
CA TYR A 90 4.63 10.48 -11.41
C TYR A 90 6.15 10.53 -11.49
N VAL A 91 6.70 10.10 -12.61
CA VAL A 91 8.12 10.16 -12.92
C VAL A 91 8.31 10.78 -14.30
N LEU A 92 8.80 12.01 -14.32
CA LEU A 92 9.14 12.75 -15.53
C LEU A 92 10.61 12.50 -15.86
N ARG A 93 10.89 11.81 -16.95
CA ARG A 93 12.26 11.45 -17.33
C ARG A 93 12.81 12.41 -18.37
N TYR A 94 13.99 12.94 -18.09
CA TYR A 94 14.77 13.75 -19.02
C TYR A 94 15.61 12.87 -19.96
N ARG A 95 15.69 13.25 -21.22
CA ARG A 95 16.53 12.58 -22.23
C ARG A 95 17.63 13.53 -22.69
N GLY A 96 18.89 13.10 -22.59
CA GLY A 96 20.03 13.80 -23.20
C GLY A 96 20.04 15.31 -22.93
N ARG A 97 19.85 16.11 -24.00
CA ARG A 97 19.90 17.58 -23.96
C ARG A 97 18.80 18.25 -23.11
N GLU A 98 17.72 17.53 -22.81
CA GLU A 98 16.62 18.05 -21.98
C GLU A 98 17.07 18.35 -20.55
N MET A 99 18.19 17.76 -20.10
CA MET A 99 18.79 18.00 -18.79
C MET A 99 19.20 19.46 -18.56
N ALA A 100 19.46 20.21 -19.63
CA ALA A 100 19.77 21.64 -19.54
C ALA A 100 18.55 22.50 -19.17
N HIS A 101 17.35 21.98 -19.39
CA HIS A 101 16.07 22.68 -19.18
C HIS A 101 15.23 22.01 -18.09
N ARG A 102 15.74 22.02 -16.86
CA ARG A 102 15.07 21.41 -15.70
C ARG A 102 13.75 22.09 -15.36
N ASP A 103 13.65 23.39 -15.57
CA ASP A 103 12.45 24.21 -15.37
C ASP A 103 11.24 23.71 -16.15
N VAL A 104 11.44 23.19 -17.36
CA VAL A 104 10.37 22.62 -18.20
C VAL A 104 9.68 21.44 -17.52
N GLY A 105 10.42 20.58 -16.86
CA GLY A 105 9.87 19.45 -16.13
C GLY A 105 9.10 19.86 -14.87
N PHE A 106 9.55 20.88 -14.15
CA PHE A 106 8.82 21.42 -13.01
C PHE A 106 7.48 22.05 -13.44
N LYS A 107 7.49 22.86 -14.51
CA LYS A 107 6.27 23.41 -15.10
C LYS A 107 5.29 22.34 -15.57
N LEU A 108 5.80 21.25 -16.16
CA LEU A 108 4.97 20.12 -16.54
C LEU A 108 4.39 19.38 -15.31
N ALA A 109 5.17 19.23 -14.25
CA ALA A 109 4.67 18.65 -13.00
C ALA A 109 3.55 19.50 -12.38
N GLU A 110 3.72 20.81 -12.32
CA GLU A 110 2.70 21.77 -11.87
C GLU A 110 1.44 21.68 -12.73
N LYS A 111 1.58 21.70 -14.08
CA LYS A 111 0.45 21.53 -15.01
C LYS A 111 -0.31 20.21 -14.76
N ILE A 112 0.38 19.12 -14.49
CA ILE A 112 -0.24 17.83 -14.17
C ILE A 112 -1.02 17.93 -12.87
N ILE A 113 -0.43 18.49 -11.81
CA ILE A 113 -1.09 18.63 -10.50
C ILE A 113 -2.33 19.53 -10.62
N GLU A 114 -2.21 20.66 -11.29
CA GLU A 114 -3.31 21.62 -11.53
C GLU A 114 -4.46 20.99 -12.33
N SER A 115 -4.17 20.07 -13.26
CA SER A 115 -5.20 19.39 -14.06
C SER A 115 -6.17 18.53 -13.24
N PHE A 116 -5.78 18.16 -12.03
CA PHE A 116 -6.62 17.41 -11.08
C PHE A 116 -7.40 18.32 -10.13
N ASN A 117 -7.13 19.63 -10.13
CA ASN A 117 -7.76 20.61 -9.21
C ASN A 117 -7.74 20.09 -7.75
N ASP A 118 -8.89 20.16 -7.08
CA ASP A 118 -9.07 19.73 -5.68
C ASP A 118 -9.23 18.20 -5.50
N GLU A 119 -9.18 17.41 -6.60
CA GLU A 119 -9.35 15.96 -6.53
C GLU A 119 -8.17 15.26 -5.84
N VAL A 120 -7.00 15.89 -5.84
CA VAL A 120 -5.77 15.31 -5.33
C VAL A 120 -5.11 16.18 -4.26
N THR A 121 -4.37 15.51 -3.39
CA THR A 121 -3.44 16.15 -2.45
C THR A 121 -2.03 15.68 -2.79
N VAL A 122 -1.09 16.61 -2.86
CA VAL A 122 0.32 16.31 -3.08
C VAL A 122 0.92 15.74 -1.79
N ASP A 123 1.31 14.48 -1.83
CA ASP A 123 1.93 13.76 -0.70
C ASP A 123 3.44 14.02 -0.66
N GLN A 124 4.04 14.09 -1.85
CA GLN A 124 5.45 14.46 -2.04
C GLN A 124 5.55 15.47 -3.19
N ALA A 125 6.10 16.64 -2.89
CA ALA A 125 6.33 17.69 -3.88
C ALA A 125 7.29 17.23 -4.99
N PRO A 126 7.26 17.85 -6.19
CA PRO A 126 8.19 17.54 -7.25
C PRO A 126 9.64 17.71 -6.83
N ILE A 127 10.40 16.64 -6.89
CA ILE A 127 11.84 16.61 -6.54
C ILE A 127 12.63 16.12 -7.74
N PHE A 128 13.68 16.85 -8.09
CA PHE A 128 14.64 16.45 -9.10
C PHE A 128 15.70 15.53 -8.50
N ALA A 129 15.82 14.32 -9.02
CA ALA A 129 16.83 13.35 -8.60
C ALA A 129 17.42 12.63 -9.82
N GLY A 130 18.73 12.72 -10.00
CA GLY A 130 19.43 12.13 -11.13
C GLY A 130 18.99 12.73 -12.47
N ARG A 131 18.20 12.00 -13.25
CA ARG A 131 17.69 12.40 -14.57
C ARG A 131 16.18 12.41 -14.64
N GLN A 132 15.52 12.63 -13.52
CA GLN A 132 14.07 12.59 -13.44
C GLN A 132 13.54 13.52 -12.35
N ILE A 133 12.31 13.99 -12.56
CA ILE A 133 11.52 14.62 -11.50
C ILE A 133 10.48 13.59 -11.06
N SER A 134 10.30 13.42 -9.78
CA SER A 134 9.23 12.58 -9.23
C SER A 134 8.42 13.31 -8.19
N PHE A 135 7.12 13.06 -8.19
CA PHE A 135 6.19 13.53 -7.17
C PHE A 135 5.12 12.47 -6.91
N VAL A 136 4.51 12.53 -5.75
CA VAL A 136 3.47 11.57 -5.34
C VAL A 136 2.20 12.34 -5.02
N ILE A 137 1.10 11.86 -5.58
CA ILE A 137 -0.24 12.38 -5.30
C ILE A 137 -1.12 11.28 -4.71
N ARG A 138 -2.07 11.70 -3.89
CA ARG A 138 -3.12 10.85 -3.33
C ARG A 138 -4.47 11.50 -3.52
N ARG A 139 -5.55 10.73 -3.40
CA ARG A 139 -6.90 11.28 -3.42
C ARG A 139 -7.10 12.26 -2.26
N SER A 140 -7.68 13.42 -2.55
CA SER A 140 -8.06 14.38 -1.51
C SER A 140 -9.21 13.82 -0.67
N GLN A 141 -9.16 14.02 0.64
CA GLN A 141 -10.24 13.59 1.55
C GLN A 141 -11.53 14.40 1.31
N ASN A 142 -11.40 15.61 0.76
CA ASN A 142 -12.53 16.50 0.45
C ASN A 142 -13.26 16.14 -0.85
N ALA A 143 -12.71 15.22 -1.67
CA ALA A 143 -13.32 14.79 -2.94
C ALA A 143 -14.58 13.90 -2.76
N LYS A 144 -14.94 13.52 -1.53
CA LYS A 144 -16.09 12.66 -1.23
C LYS A 144 -17.46 13.33 -1.36
N THR A 145 -17.51 14.65 -1.63
CA THR A 145 -18.77 15.41 -1.51
C THR A 145 -19.41 15.80 -2.86
N LYS A 146 -18.92 15.28 -4.00
CA LYS A 146 -19.51 15.65 -5.31
C LYS A 146 -20.32 14.54 -6.01
N ASP A 147 -20.46 13.37 -5.38
CA ASP A 147 -21.34 12.31 -5.88
C ASP A 147 -22.44 12.01 -4.84
N ALA A 148 -23.24 12.99 -4.60
CA ALA A 148 -24.52 12.83 -3.91
C ALA A 148 -25.61 13.55 -4.71
#